data_5d0ec49a59438ee2e6c1b7e9ea480c66
#
_entry.id   5d0ec49a59438ee2e6c1b7e9ea480c66
#
_cell.length_a   1.000
_cell.length_b   1.000
_cell.length_c   1.000
_cell.angle_alpha   90.00
_cell.angle_beta   90.00
_cell.angle_gamma   90.00
#
_symmetry.space_group_name_H-M   'P 1'
#
loop_
_entity.id
_entity.type
_entity.pdbx_description
1 polymer ?
#
loop_
_entity_poly.entity_id
_entity_poly.type
_entity_poly.pdbx_seq_one_letter_code
_entity_poly.pdbx_strand_id
1 'polypeptide(L)'
;MSEMVKVVVDAMGGDNAPEEPVKAAVEAVKEKENIQVILTGVQDVIEAELRKYPDYPKDRIRVVHASQVIETAEPPVMAIQKKKDSSIVVGLNLVKKQEADAFV
;
A
#
# COMPACT_ATOMS: atom_id res chain seq x y z
N MET A 1 -0.02 -10.44 -24.76
CA MET A 1 -0.28 -10.66 -23.33
C MET A 1 0.31 -9.51 -22.51
N SER A 2 -0.51 -8.80 -21.81
CA SER A 2 -0.02 -7.72 -20.97
C SER A 2 0.52 -8.29 -19.67
N GLU A 3 1.68 -7.79 -19.23
CA GLU A 3 2.25 -8.17 -17.95
C GLU A 3 1.51 -7.47 -16.81
N MET A 4 1.39 -8.16 -15.70
CA MET A 4 0.82 -7.57 -14.49
C MET A 4 1.80 -6.58 -13.88
N VAL A 5 1.39 -5.33 -13.75
CA VAL A 5 2.19 -4.30 -13.09
C VAL A 5 1.83 -4.27 -11.61
N LYS A 6 2.84 -4.44 -10.76
CA LYS A 6 2.65 -4.45 -9.29
C LYS A 6 3.07 -3.11 -8.72
N VAL A 7 2.14 -2.42 -8.10
CA VAL A 7 2.36 -1.10 -7.52
C VAL A 7 2.16 -1.16 -6.01
N VAL A 8 3.13 -0.66 -5.26
CA VAL A 8 3.03 -0.57 -3.80
C VAL A 8 2.46 0.80 -3.44
N VAL A 9 1.45 0.81 -2.60
CA VAL A 9 0.86 2.04 -2.07
C VAL A 9 0.95 2.03 -0.55
N ASP A 10 1.51 3.11 0.02
CA ASP A 10 1.51 3.30 1.47
C ASP A 10 0.11 3.65 1.92
N ALA A 11 -0.59 2.69 2.51
CA ALA A 11 -1.98 2.87 2.92
C ALA A 11 -2.13 3.73 4.17
N MET A 12 -1.04 3.99 4.87
CA MET A 12 -1.06 4.77 6.11
C MET A 12 -0.53 6.19 5.93
N GLY A 13 -0.14 6.55 4.70
CA GLY A 13 0.37 7.89 4.42
C GLY A 13 -0.75 8.86 4.07
N GLY A 14 -0.53 10.14 4.37
CA GLY A 14 -1.47 11.21 4.07
C GLY A 14 -2.48 11.47 5.17
N ASP A 15 -3.23 12.56 5.02
CA ASP A 15 -4.16 13.04 6.05
C ASP A 15 -5.43 12.19 6.14
N ASN A 16 -5.81 11.53 5.05
CA ASN A 16 -7.05 10.74 4.99
C ASN A 16 -6.78 9.23 4.87
N ALA A 17 -5.63 8.79 5.39
CA ALA A 17 -5.30 7.37 5.40
C ALA A 17 -6.06 6.65 6.53
N PRO A 18 -6.42 5.40 6.34
CA PRO A 18 -6.22 4.58 5.15
C PRO A 18 -7.33 4.71 4.10
N GLU A 19 -8.33 5.53 4.35
CA GLU A 19 -9.54 5.60 3.52
C GLU A 19 -9.26 5.92 2.05
N GLU A 20 -8.54 7.02 1.79
CA GLU A 20 -8.26 7.42 0.40
C GLU A 20 -7.31 6.48 -0.33
N PRO A 21 -6.18 6.04 0.26
CA PRO A 21 -5.32 5.09 -0.42
C PRO A 21 -6.02 3.78 -0.77
N VAL A 22 -6.84 3.26 0.13
CA VAL A 22 -7.59 2.03 -0.11
C VAL A 22 -8.61 2.23 -1.22
N LYS A 23 -9.33 3.34 -1.19
CA LYS A 23 -10.31 3.68 -2.24
C LYS A 23 -9.62 3.78 -3.60
N ALA A 24 -8.49 4.46 -3.67
CA ALA A 24 -7.73 4.61 -4.91
C ALA A 24 -7.26 3.25 -5.44
N ALA A 25 -6.81 2.36 -4.56
CA ALA A 25 -6.39 1.01 -4.94
C ALA A 25 -7.55 0.21 -5.53
N VAL A 26 -8.71 0.25 -4.89
CA VAL A 26 -9.91 -0.45 -5.36
C VAL A 26 -10.32 0.08 -6.75
N GLU A 27 -10.34 1.39 -6.92
CA GLU A 27 -10.70 2.00 -8.21
C GLU A 27 -9.69 1.62 -9.29
N ALA A 28 -8.40 1.62 -8.98
CA ALA A 28 -7.36 1.29 -9.95
C ALA A 28 -7.51 -0.14 -10.47
N VAL A 29 -7.73 -1.12 -9.60
CA VAL A 29 -7.86 -2.52 -10.02
C VAL A 29 -9.18 -2.79 -10.74
N LYS A 30 -10.20 -1.97 -10.50
CA LYS A 30 -11.47 -2.08 -11.22
C LYS A 30 -11.36 -1.50 -12.63
N GLU A 31 -10.58 -0.44 -12.82
CA GLU A 31 -10.41 0.23 -14.12
C GLU A 31 -9.36 -0.46 -15.00
N LYS A 32 -8.32 -1.00 -14.40
CA LYS A 32 -7.18 -1.59 -15.12
C LYS A 32 -7.08 -3.08 -14.81
N GLU A 33 -7.06 -3.89 -15.85
CA GLU A 33 -6.97 -5.35 -15.70
C GLU A 33 -5.57 -5.85 -15.41
N ASN A 34 -4.56 -5.05 -15.75
CA ASN A 34 -3.15 -5.44 -15.63
C ASN A 34 -2.43 -4.83 -14.43
N ILE A 35 -3.17 -4.31 -13.45
CA ILE A 35 -2.59 -3.72 -12.26
C ILE A 35 -2.90 -4.57 -11.04
N GLN A 36 -1.87 -4.84 -10.25
CA GLN A 36 -1.97 -5.41 -8.92
C GLN A 36 -1.47 -4.36 -7.92
N VAL A 37 -2.22 -4.09 -6.88
CA VAL A 37 -1.85 -3.13 -5.84
C VAL A 37 -1.47 -3.86 -4.57
N ILE A 38 -0.32 -3.47 -4.00
CA ILE A 38 0.13 -3.98 -2.70
C ILE A 38 -0.01 -2.82 -1.71
N LEU A 39 -0.92 -2.97 -0.76
CA LEU A 39 -1.14 -1.97 0.28
C LEU A 39 -0.29 -2.30 1.50
N THR A 40 0.58 -1.36 1.90
CA THR A 40 1.39 -1.52 3.10
C THR A 40 0.85 -0.67 4.23
N GLY A 41 0.81 -1.24 5.42
CA GLY A 41 0.32 -0.55 6.60
C GLY A 41 -0.19 -1.52 7.66
N VAL A 42 -0.98 -1.02 8.59
CA VAL A 42 -1.58 -1.86 9.63
C VAL A 42 -2.67 -2.72 9.01
N GLN A 43 -2.43 -4.02 8.97
CA GLN A 43 -3.28 -4.97 8.24
C GLN A 43 -4.75 -4.90 8.66
N ASP A 44 -5.03 -4.90 9.95
CA ASP A 44 -6.41 -4.88 10.44
C ASP A 44 -7.17 -3.64 9.99
N VAL A 45 -6.50 -2.50 9.99
CA VAL A 45 -7.09 -1.22 9.57
C VAL A 45 -7.38 -1.24 8.08
N ILE A 46 -6.41 -1.72 7.28
CA ILE A 46 -6.58 -1.80 5.82
C ILE A 46 -7.70 -2.77 5.46
N GLU A 47 -7.75 -3.93 6.09
CA GLU A 47 -8.77 -4.92 5.81
C GLU A 47 -10.16 -4.41 6.19
N ALA A 48 -10.29 -3.66 7.28
CA ALA A 48 -11.55 -3.04 7.66
C ALA A 48 -12.05 -2.06 6.59
N GLU A 49 -11.13 -1.29 6.01
CA GLU A 49 -11.49 -0.39 4.90
C GLU A 49 -11.88 -1.16 3.64
N LEU A 50 -11.15 -2.23 3.30
CA LEU A 50 -11.45 -3.05 2.13
C LEU A 50 -12.83 -3.71 2.22
N ARG A 51 -13.31 -4.01 3.41
CA ARG A 51 -14.64 -4.60 3.59
C ARG A 51 -15.78 -3.69 3.16
N LYS A 52 -15.53 -2.40 3.03
CA LYS A 52 -16.51 -1.44 2.52
C LYS A 52 -16.72 -1.57 1.01
N TYR A 53 -15.84 -2.30 0.33
CA TYR A 53 -15.85 -2.44 -1.13
C TYR A 53 -16.01 -3.94 -1.49
N PRO A 54 -17.24 -4.44 -1.61
CA PRO A 54 -17.44 -5.87 -1.90
C PRO A 54 -17.20 -6.22 -3.37
N ASP A 55 -17.07 -5.22 -4.23
CA ASP A 55 -17.12 -5.39 -5.68
C ASP A 55 -15.80 -5.04 -6.35
N TYR A 56 -14.72 -5.72 -5.95
CA TYR A 56 -13.42 -5.55 -6.59
C TYR A 56 -12.71 -6.90 -6.74
N PRO A 57 -11.75 -7.04 -7.70
CA PRO A 57 -11.00 -8.28 -7.85
C PRO A 57 -10.00 -8.44 -6.69
N LYS A 58 -10.37 -9.27 -5.73
CA LYS A 58 -9.61 -9.42 -4.47
C LYS A 58 -8.23 -10.03 -4.67
N ASP A 59 -8.03 -10.80 -5.73
CA ASP A 59 -6.75 -11.41 -6.06
C ASP A 59 -5.72 -10.40 -6.58
N ARG A 60 -6.15 -9.18 -6.91
CA ARG A 60 -5.26 -8.13 -7.40
C ARG A 60 -4.98 -7.05 -6.35
N ILE A 61 -5.47 -7.19 -5.14
CA ILE A 61 -5.08 -6.36 -4.01
C ILE A 61 -4.48 -7.24 -2.92
N ARG A 62 -3.23 -6.95 -2.58
CA ARG A 62 -2.51 -7.65 -1.52
C ARG A 62 -2.22 -6.68 -0.39
N VAL A 63 -2.30 -7.16 0.84
CA VAL A 63 -1.97 -6.36 2.02
C VAL A 63 -0.70 -6.92 2.64
N VAL A 64 0.30 -6.05 2.86
CA VAL A 64 1.52 -6.40 3.56
C VAL A 64 1.56 -5.61 4.86
N HIS A 65 1.60 -6.31 5.97
CA HIS A 65 1.56 -5.69 7.29
C HIS A 65 2.82 -4.90 7.58
N ALA A 66 2.64 -3.68 8.12
CA ALA A 66 3.71 -2.85 8.66
C ALA A 66 3.22 -2.30 10.00
N SER A 67 3.97 -2.54 11.05
CA SER A 67 3.53 -2.20 12.42
C SER A 67 3.76 -0.75 12.79
N GLN A 68 4.57 -0.02 12.01
CA GLN A 68 4.93 1.37 12.31
C GLN A 68 4.48 2.30 11.20
N VAL A 69 4.08 3.51 11.58
CA VAL A 69 3.64 4.56 10.66
C VAL A 69 4.56 5.77 10.80
N ILE A 70 5.03 6.29 9.66
CA ILE A 70 5.78 7.54 9.65
C ILE A 70 4.77 8.68 9.50
N GLU A 71 4.69 9.51 10.53
CA GLU A 71 3.77 10.65 10.53
C GLU A 71 4.35 11.80 9.70
N THR A 72 3.46 12.63 9.13
CA THR A 72 3.87 13.75 8.30
C THR A 72 4.77 14.75 9.02
N ALA A 73 4.63 14.87 10.34
CA ALA A 73 5.44 15.80 11.14
C ALA A 73 6.85 15.29 11.43
N GLU A 74 7.13 14.00 11.18
CA GLU A 74 8.45 13.43 11.44
C GLU A 74 9.44 13.76 10.32
N PRO A 75 10.71 14.08 10.66
CA PRO A 75 11.73 14.22 9.63
C PRO A 75 11.90 12.88 8.86
N PRO A 76 11.76 12.88 7.53
CA PRO A 76 11.71 11.61 6.78
C PRO A 76 12.94 10.73 6.96
N VAL A 77 14.13 11.32 6.94
CA VAL A 77 15.38 10.56 7.06
C VAL A 77 15.48 9.86 8.42
N MET A 78 15.17 10.59 9.49
CA MET A 78 15.23 10.02 10.84
C MET A 78 14.15 8.98 11.06
N ALA A 79 12.95 9.21 10.51
CA ALA A 79 11.85 8.27 10.63
C ALA A 79 12.17 6.94 9.94
N ILE A 80 12.76 6.99 8.76
CA ILE A 80 13.16 5.79 8.02
C ILE A 80 14.21 5.00 8.80
N GLN A 81 15.16 5.68 9.44
CA GLN A 81 16.20 5.02 10.23
C GLN A 81 15.67 4.38 11.51
N LYS A 82 14.70 5.02 12.15
CA LYS A 82 14.15 4.56 13.44
C LYS A 82 12.99 3.59 13.29
N LYS A 83 12.14 3.79 12.29
CA LYS A 83 10.93 3.01 12.09
C LYS A 83 11.09 2.07 10.89
N LYS A 84 11.92 1.04 11.06
CA LYS A 84 12.25 0.11 9.99
C LYS A 84 11.08 -0.76 9.55
N ASP A 85 10.05 -0.89 10.37
CA ASP A 85 8.83 -1.63 10.03
C ASP A 85 7.68 -0.69 9.67
N SER A 86 7.99 0.51 9.22
CA SER A 86 6.96 1.44 8.73
C SER A 86 6.48 1.02 7.34
N SER A 87 5.28 1.48 6.98
CA SER A 87 4.70 1.18 5.67
C SER A 87 5.58 1.64 4.52
N ILE A 88 6.27 2.77 4.67
CA ILE A 88 7.18 3.28 3.64
C ILE A 88 8.39 2.35 3.49
N VAL A 89 9.04 1.97 4.58
CA VAL A 89 10.23 1.12 4.53
C VAL A 89 9.87 -0.27 4.01
N VAL A 90 8.77 -0.84 4.48
CA VAL A 90 8.29 -2.13 4.00
C VAL A 90 8.00 -2.07 2.50
N GLY A 91 7.34 -1.00 2.03
CA GLY A 91 7.06 -0.82 0.61
C GLY A 91 8.32 -0.69 -0.24
N LEU A 92 9.28 0.12 0.21
CA LEU A 92 10.55 0.28 -0.50
C LEU A 92 11.33 -1.03 -0.58
N ASN A 93 11.29 -1.84 0.48
CA ASN A 93 11.94 -3.15 0.47
C ASN A 93 11.30 -4.11 -0.53
N LEU A 94 9.98 -4.04 -0.71
CA LEU A 94 9.28 -4.85 -1.72
C LEU A 94 9.77 -4.51 -3.13
N VAL A 95 9.94 -3.22 -3.42
CA VAL A 95 10.47 -2.78 -4.71
C VAL A 95 11.92 -3.23 -4.87
N LYS A 96 12.73 -3.07 -3.84
CA LYS A 96 14.14 -3.47 -3.85
C LYS A 96 14.32 -4.97 -4.09
N LYS A 97 13.43 -5.79 -3.54
CA LYS A 97 13.45 -7.25 -3.73
C LYS A 97 12.78 -7.69 -5.03
N GLN A 98 12.37 -6.76 -5.86
CA GLN A 98 11.69 -7.04 -7.13
C GLN A 98 10.34 -7.75 -6.96
N GLU A 99 9.72 -7.63 -5.79
CA GLU A 99 8.37 -8.12 -5.56
C GLU A 99 7.30 -7.12 -6.02
N ALA A 100 7.72 -5.89 -6.34
CA ALA A 100 6.86 -4.87 -6.89
C ALA A 100 7.63 -4.04 -7.92
N ASP A 101 6.91 -3.41 -8.84
CA ASP A 101 7.50 -2.64 -9.93
C ASP A 101 7.63 -1.15 -9.60
N ALA A 102 6.79 -0.64 -8.73
CA ALA A 102 6.79 0.78 -8.38
C ALA A 102 6.24 1.01 -6.98
N PHE A 103 6.60 2.15 -6.40
CA PHE A 103 6.10 2.62 -5.10
C PHE A 103 5.46 4.00 -5.29
N VAL A 104 4.26 4.14 -4.77
CA VAL A 104 3.52 5.41 -4.86
C VAL A 104 3.21 5.96 -3.48
#